data_6b2a1a69d9b8462097012f4742baa64f
#
_entry.id   6b2a1a69d9b8462097012f4742baa64f
#
_cell.length_a   1.000
_cell.length_b   1.000
_cell.length_c   1.000
_cell.angle_alpha   90.00
_cell.angle_beta   90.00
_cell.angle_gamma   90.00
#
_symmetry.space_group_name_H-M   'P 1'
#
loop_
_entity.id
_entity.type
_entity.pdbx_description
1 polymer ?
#
loop_
_entity_poly.entity_id
_entity_poly.type
_entity_poly.pdbx_seq_one_letter_code
_entity_poly.pdbx_strand_id
1 'polypeptide(L)'
;MYHIQNNSYPTEKDLLIELDNFNEKLVKHNVEVIRPENISNCNQIFARDLGFVISNMFFMSNIVPNREEEIEGIEDIIKRFDVGVIKLPDFMHIEGGDVIIHNDKIFIGTYSDEDYSSLITARTNNESIQYLKNLITEFEIIPVEIKKSNTNIYENTLHLDCCFQAISKNNAIICPDGFKNIDDVNLI
;
A
#
# COMPACT_ATOMS: atom_id res chain seq x y z
N MET A 1 -15.96 12.29 5.42
CA MET A 1 -16.91 13.35 5.85
C MET A 1 -16.66 13.83 7.28
N TYR A 2 -16.34 12.98 8.26
CA TYR A 2 -16.09 13.35 9.65
C TYR A 2 -15.06 14.49 9.80
N HIS A 3 -13.88 14.37 9.20
CA HIS A 3 -12.81 15.38 9.29
C HIS A 3 -13.17 16.71 8.63
N ILE A 4 -13.94 16.70 7.55
CA ILE A 4 -14.43 17.92 6.90
C ILE A 4 -15.43 18.61 7.81
N GLN A 5 -16.37 17.86 8.40
CA GLN A 5 -17.40 18.41 9.30
C GLN A 5 -16.81 19.00 10.59
N ASN A 6 -15.68 18.48 11.05
CA ASN A 6 -15.01 18.95 12.26
C ASN A 6 -13.85 19.93 11.99
N ASN A 7 -13.67 20.39 10.75
CA ASN A 7 -12.55 21.24 10.32
C ASN A 7 -11.17 20.66 10.71
N SER A 8 -11.06 19.34 10.75
CA SER A 8 -9.82 18.63 11.06
C SER A 8 -9.16 18.02 9.81
N TYR A 9 -9.71 18.28 8.63
CA TYR A 9 -9.07 17.91 7.37
C TYR A 9 -7.91 18.89 7.11
N PRO A 10 -6.70 18.40 6.84
CA PRO A 10 -5.55 19.25 6.61
C PRO A 10 -5.76 20.15 5.38
N THR A 11 -5.24 21.35 5.41
CA THR A 11 -5.22 22.22 4.23
C THR A 11 -4.13 21.76 3.28
N GLU A 12 -4.24 22.10 1.99
CA GLU A 12 -3.18 21.84 1.00
C GLU A 12 -1.82 22.39 1.48
N LYS A 13 -1.82 23.57 2.08
CA LYS A 13 -0.60 24.16 2.64
C LYS A 13 0.00 23.30 3.76
N ASP A 14 -0.82 22.74 4.64
CA ASP A 14 -0.32 21.87 5.71
C ASP A 14 0.27 20.59 5.14
N LEU A 15 -0.40 19.98 4.16
CA LEU A 15 0.08 18.78 3.46
C LEU A 15 1.43 19.03 2.75
N LEU A 16 1.58 20.16 2.08
CA LEU A 16 2.85 20.52 1.42
C LEU A 16 3.99 20.66 2.43
N ILE A 17 3.73 21.29 3.59
CA ILE A 17 4.72 21.43 4.65
C ILE A 17 5.11 20.06 5.22
N GLU A 18 4.15 19.17 5.44
CA GLU A 18 4.41 17.82 5.96
C GLU A 18 5.22 16.99 4.96
N LEU A 19 4.86 17.02 3.67
CA LEU A 19 5.57 16.32 2.60
C LEU A 19 7.00 16.84 2.43
N ASP A 20 7.22 18.15 2.50
CA ASP A 20 8.54 18.74 2.39
C ASP A 20 9.42 18.37 3.60
N ASN A 21 8.87 18.43 4.81
CA ASN A 21 9.56 17.98 6.01
C ASN A 21 9.92 16.49 5.95
N PHE A 22 9.05 15.65 5.42
CA PHE A 22 9.33 14.23 5.21
C PHE A 22 10.44 14.02 4.19
N ASN A 23 10.36 14.72 3.05
CA ASN A 23 11.42 14.71 2.02
C ASN A 23 12.79 15.10 2.61
N GLU A 24 12.87 16.20 3.38
CA GLU A 24 14.11 16.63 4.03
C GLU A 24 14.69 15.55 4.95
N LYS A 25 13.84 14.82 5.68
CA LYS A 25 14.30 13.71 6.52
C LYS A 25 14.89 12.57 5.71
N LEU A 26 14.25 12.17 4.61
CA LEU A 26 14.75 11.13 3.72
C LEU A 26 16.10 11.52 3.11
N VAL A 27 16.20 12.74 2.56
CA VAL A 27 17.43 13.26 1.97
C VAL A 27 18.57 13.34 3.00
N LYS A 28 18.28 13.75 4.24
CA LYS A 28 19.26 13.75 5.34
C LYS A 28 19.83 12.36 5.62
N HIS A 29 19.07 11.31 5.35
CA HIS A 29 19.51 9.93 5.49
C HIS A 29 20.02 9.30 4.19
N ASN A 30 20.40 10.14 3.20
CA ASN A 30 20.91 9.73 1.89
C ASN A 30 19.91 8.89 1.07
N VAL A 31 18.62 9.11 1.26
CA VAL A 31 17.57 8.54 0.40
C VAL A 31 17.30 9.51 -0.73
N GLU A 32 17.45 9.06 -1.98
CA GLU A 32 17.02 9.82 -3.14
C GLU A 32 15.49 9.80 -3.22
N VAL A 33 14.88 10.97 -3.27
CA VAL A 33 13.42 11.12 -3.38
C VAL A 33 13.08 11.59 -4.79
N ILE A 34 12.33 10.77 -5.51
CA ILE A 34 11.85 11.08 -6.86
C ILE A 34 10.35 11.30 -6.77
N ARG A 35 9.93 12.49 -7.17
CA ARG A 35 8.49 12.83 -7.21
C ARG A 35 7.93 12.54 -8.60
N PRO A 36 6.71 12.00 -8.70
CA PRO A 36 6.02 11.82 -9.97
C PRO A 36 5.72 13.18 -10.62
N GLU A 37 5.38 13.16 -11.90
CA GLU A 37 4.82 14.33 -12.55
C GLU A 37 3.49 14.71 -11.92
N ASN A 38 3.25 16.01 -11.77
CA ASN A 38 2.02 16.52 -11.19
C ASN A 38 0.91 16.50 -12.24
N ILE A 39 -0.09 15.65 -12.04
CA ILE A 39 -1.27 15.55 -12.89
C ILE A 39 -2.35 16.49 -12.34
N SER A 40 -2.86 17.38 -13.19
CA SER A 40 -3.85 18.37 -12.78
C SER A 40 -5.14 17.70 -12.30
N ASN A 41 -5.64 18.14 -11.15
CA ASN A 41 -6.83 17.59 -10.48
C ASN A 41 -6.72 16.13 -10.01
N CYS A 42 -5.52 15.56 -9.99
CA CYS A 42 -5.26 14.23 -9.49
C CYS A 42 -4.65 14.29 -8.09
N ASN A 43 -5.13 13.43 -7.19
CA ASN A 43 -4.57 13.29 -5.85
C ASN A 43 -3.45 12.25 -5.87
N GLN A 44 -2.19 12.69 -5.79
CA GLN A 44 -1.00 11.83 -5.91
C GLN A 44 -0.26 11.66 -4.57
N ILE A 45 -0.94 11.83 -3.44
CA ILE A 45 -0.30 11.77 -2.11
C ILE A 45 0.16 10.36 -1.78
N PHE A 46 -0.61 9.33 -2.17
CA PHE A 46 -0.39 7.94 -1.79
C PHE A 46 0.31 7.14 -2.89
N ALA A 47 1.49 7.60 -3.32
CA ALA A 47 2.27 6.94 -4.37
C ALA A 47 2.63 5.48 -4.05
N ARG A 48 2.68 5.10 -2.76
CA ARG A 48 2.94 3.74 -2.31
C ARG A 48 1.91 2.73 -2.81
N ASP A 49 0.66 3.14 -3.02
CA ASP A 49 -0.41 2.24 -3.44
C ASP A 49 -0.30 1.85 -4.93
N LEU A 50 0.41 2.67 -5.72
CA LEU A 50 0.50 2.52 -7.18
C LEU A 50 1.30 1.30 -7.64
N GLY A 51 2.12 0.74 -6.74
CA GLY A 51 2.91 -0.44 -7.03
C GLY A 51 3.93 -0.75 -5.95
N PHE A 52 4.62 -1.86 -6.14
CA PHE A 52 5.65 -2.33 -5.21
C PHE A 52 6.75 -3.08 -5.96
N VAL A 53 7.92 -3.15 -5.35
CA VAL A 53 9.07 -3.86 -5.93
C VAL A 53 9.34 -5.12 -5.11
N ILE A 54 9.47 -6.25 -5.80
CA ILE A 54 9.98 -7.50 -5.22
C ILE A 54 11.17 -7.93 -6.08
N SER A 55 12.32 -8.14 -5.44
CA SER A 55 13.59 -8.41 -6.13
C SER A 55 13.91 -7.33 -7.18
N ASN A 56 13.90 -7.65 -8.46
CA ASN A 56 14.14 -6.72 -9.57
C ASN A 56 12.90 -6.49 -10.45
N MET A 57 11.71 -6.69 -9.88
CA MET A 57 10.44 -6.54 -10.60
C MET A 57 9.57 -5.51 -9.91
N PHE A 58 9.10 -4.53 -10.69
CA PHE A 58 8.05 -3.59 -10.27
C PHE A 58 6.69 -4.18 -10.65
N PHE A 59 5.85 -4.40 -9.67
CA PHE A 59 4.48 -4.82 -9.83
C PHE A 59 3.58 -3.58 -9.83
N MET A 60 2.95 -3.32 -10.97
CA MET A 60 2.01 -2.20 -11.11
C MET A 60 0.65 -2.63 -10.55
N SER A 61 0.15 -1.87 -9.58
CA SER A 61 -1.14 -2.14 -8.95
C SER A 61 -2.30 -1.94 -9.93
N ASN A 62 -3.33 -2.80 -9.84
CA ASN A 62 -4.65 -2.48 -10.35
C ASN A 62 -5.39 -1.72 -9.23
N ILE A 63 -5.19 -0.43 -9.23
CA ILE A 63 -5.74 0.48 -8.22
C ILE A 63 -7.24 0.74 -8.49
N VAL A 64 -7.95 1.26 -7.48
CA VAL A 64 -9.37 1.60 -7.67
C VAL A 64 -9.58 2.61 -8.81
N PRO A 65 -10.68 2.50 -9.59
CA PRO A 65 -10.88 3.25 -10.83
C PRO A 65 -10.74 4.77 -10.70
N ASN A 66 -11.14 5.35 -9.58
CA ASN A 66 -11.05 6.79 -9.35
C ASN A 66 -9.62 7.30 -9.05
N ARG A 67 -8.62 6.41 -9.07
CA ARG A 67 -7.20 6.71 -8.85
C ARG A 67 -6.29 6.27 -10.00
N GLU A 68 -6.84 5.68 -11.06
CA GLU A 68 -6.07 5.13 -12.17
C GLU A 68 -5.16 6.17 -12.83
N GLU A 69 -5.61 7.44 -12.91
CA GLU A 69 -4.80 8.55 -13.47
C GLU A 69 -3.47 8.75 -12.71
N GLU A 70 -3.38 8.37 -11.43
CA GLU A 70 -2.15 8.49 -10.65
C GLU A 70 -1.00 7.65 -11.24
N ILE A 71 -1.31 6.53 -11.91
CA ILE A 71 -0.33 5.63 -12.52
C ILE A 71 0.45 6.33 -13.63
N GLU A 72 -0.21 7.18 -14.42
CA GLU A 72 0.44 7.93 -15.49
C GLU A 72 1.63 8.76 -14.98
N GLY A 73 1.48 9.33 -13.77
CA GLY A 73 2.51 10.15 -13.14
C GLY A 73 3.80 9.41 -12.81
N ILE A 74 3.76 8.09 -12.60
CA ILE A 74 4.92 7.28 -12.24
C ILE A 74 5.53 6.50 -13.41
N GLU A 75 4.83 6.37 -14.54
CA GLU A 75 5.30 5.53 -15.66
C GLU A 75 6.69 5.95 -16.18
N ASP A 76 6.95 7.23 -16.33
CA ASP A 76 8.24 7.72 -16.82
C ASP A 76 9.34 7.60 -15.77
N ILE A 77 8.98 7.61 -14.48
CA ILE A 77 9.92 7.32 -13.40
C ILE A 77 10.37 5.88 -13.46
N ILE A 78 9.41 4.93 -13.56
CA ILE A 78 9.71 3.50 -13.61
C ILE A 78 10.64 3.17 -14.78
N LYS A 79 10.44 3.78 -15.95
CA LYS A 79 11.28 3.60 -17.14
C LYS A 79 12.74 4.01 -16.94
N ARG A 80 13.05 4.86 -15.93
CA ARG A 80 14.44 5.27 -15.63
C ARG A 80 15.23 4.22 -14.88
N PHE A 81 14.55 3.24 -14.32
CA PHE A 81 15.16 2.16 -13.56
C PHE A 81 15.26 0.88 -14.42
N ASP A 82 16.35 0.14 -14.25
CA ASP A 82 16.55 -1.17 -14.88
C ASP A 82 15.82 -2.24 -14.06
N VAL A 83 14.49 -2.16 -14.06
CA VAL A 83 13.60 -3.11 -13.39
C VAL A 83 12.62 -3.70 -14.38
N GLY A 84 12.31 -4.99 -14.24
CA GLY A 84 11.20 -5.59 -14.97
C GLY A 84 9.87 -5.00 -14.49
N VAL A 85 8.93 -4.80 -15.40
CA VAL A 85 7.59 -4.30 -15.05
C VAL A 85 6.55 -5.39 -15.29
N ILE A 86 5.79 -5.70 -14.26
CA ILE A 86 4.68 -6.65 -14.33
C ILE A 86 3.38 -5.86 -14.20
N LYS A 87 2.55 -5.89 -15.24
CA LYS A 87 1.16 -5.45 -15.18
C LYS A 87 0.30 -6.65 -14.79
N LEU A 88 -0.44 -6.49 -13.70
CA LEU A 88 -1.32 -7.55 -13.22
C LEU A 88 -2.57 -7.65 -14.13
N PRO A 89 -3.13 -8.86 -14.34
CA PRO A 89 -4.44 -9.02 -14.96
C PRO A 89 -5.54 -8.23 -14.24
N ASP A 90 -6.54 -7.73 -14.97
CA ASP A 90 -7.56 -6.80 -14.45
C ASP A 90 -8.36 -7.33 -13.26
N PHE A 91 -8.49 -8.67 -13.13
CA PHE A 91 -9.20 -9.29 -12.00
C PHE A 91 -8.34 -9.41 -10.73
N MET A 92 -7.04 -9.09 -10.81
CA MET A 92 -6.12 -9.12 -9.68
C MET A 92 -6.01 -7.72 -9.08
N HIS A 93 -6.42 -7.59 -7.84
CA HIS A 93 -6.30 -6.37 -7.08
C HIS A 93 -5.28 -6.56 -5.97
N ILE A 94 -4.24 -5.71 -5.98
CA ILE A 94 -3.26 -5.60 -4.91
C ILE A 94 -2.64 -4.21 -4.95
N GLU A 95 -2.71 -3.50 -3.84
CA GLU A 95 -2.10 -2.19 -3.69
C GLU A 95 -0.83 -2.27 -2.84
N GLY A 96 0.16 -1.44 -3.17
CA GLY A 96 1.48 -1.51 -2.52
C GLY A 96 1.46 -1.28 -1.01
N GLY A 97 0.45 -0.56 -0.49
CA GLY A 97 0.24 -0.38 0.96
C GLY A 97 -0.04 -1.69 1.72
N ASP A 98 -0.53 -2.71 1.01
CA ASP A 98 -0.76 -4.04 1.59
C ASP A 98 0.49 -4.96 1.54
N VAL A 99 1.57 -4.56 0.86
CA VAL A 99 2.74 -5.42 0.65
C VAL A 99 3.91 -4.97 1.53
N ILE A 100 4.32 -5.82 2.46
CA ILE A 100 5.46 -5.56 3.36
C ILE A 100 6.46 -6.69 3.25
N ILE A 101 7.64 -6.36 2.72
CA ILE A 101 8.76 -7.31 2.59
C ILE A 101 9.63 -7.20 3.83
N HIS A 102 9.88 -8.33 4.46
CA HIS A 102 10.75 -8.40 5.62
C HIS A 102 11.52 -9.71 5.68
N ASN A 103 12.84 -9.64 5.63
CA ASN A 103 13.75 -10.78 5.53
C ASN A 103 13.39 -11.66 4.30
N ASP A 104 13.07 -12.92 4.54
CA ASP A 104 12.66 -13.94 3.55
C ASP A 104 11.13 -14.06 3.40
N LYS A 105 10.38 -13.11 3.97
CA LYS A 105 8.91 -13.11 4.00
C LYS A 105 8.32 -11.89 3.31
N ILE A 106 7.16 -12.10 2.71
CA ILE A 106 6.30 -11.04 2.20
C ILE A 106 4.94 -11.15 2.90
N PHE A 107 4.64 -10.20 3.75
CA PHE A 107 3.33 -10.09 4.39
C PHE A 107 2.40 -9.32 3.44
N ILE A 108 1.21 -9.86 3.20
CA ILE A 108 0.23 -9.22 2.31
C ILE A 108 -1.09 -9.05 3.04
N GLY A 109 -1.48 -7.79 3.28
CA GLY A 109 -2.78 -7.44 3.82
C GLY A 109 -3.88 -7.86 2.84
N THR A 110 -4.92 -8.54 3.35
CA THR A 110 -6.03 -9.02 2.52
C THR A 110 -7.34 -9.02 3.29
N TYR A 111 -8.41 -9.28 2.55
CA TYR A 111 -9.74 -9.53 3.08
C TYR A 111 -10.43 -10.56 2.20
N SER A 112 -10.81 -11.69 2.78
CA SER A 112 -11.28 -12.87 2.04
C SER A 112 -12.76 -13.21 2.24
N ASP A 113 -13.54 -12.35 2.94
CA ASP A 113 -14.97 -12.59 3.14
C ASP A 113 -15.78 -12.38 1.86
N GLU A 114 -16.98 -12.95 1.83
CA GLU A 114 -17.89 -12.96 0.68
C GLU A 114 -18.31 -11.55 0.23
N ASP A 115 -18.26 -10.56 1.14
CA ASP A 115 -18.63 -9.17 0.86
C ASP A 115 -17.47 -8.32 0.32
N TYR A 116 -16.30 -8.92 0.01
CA TYR A 116 -15.13 -8.23 -0.55
C TYR A 116 -15.49 -7.22 -1.64
N SER A 117 -16.27 -7.64 -2.62
CA SER A 117 -16.62 -6.82 -3.78
C SER A 117 -17.53 -5.62 -3.45
N SER A 118 -18.16 -5.61 -2.28
CA SER A 118 -19.00 -4.51 -1.79
C SER A 118 -18.21 -3.46 -0.98
N LEU A 119 -16.96 -3.77 -0.63
CA LEU A 119 -16.12 -2.94 0.22
C LEU A 119 -15.09 -2.17 -0.61
N ILE A 120 -15.29 -0.86 -0.74
CA ILE A 120 -14.31 0.05 -1.39
C ILE A 120 -12.96 0.02 -0.67
N THR A 121 -12.95 -0.29 0.62
CA THR A 121 -11.74 -0.37 1.45
C THR A 121 -10.99 -1.70 1.29
N ALA A 122 -11.56 -2.72 0.68
CA ALA A 122 -10.89 -3.97 0.37
C ALA A 122 -10.11 -3.83 -0.94
N ARG A 123 -8.78 -3.75 -0.85
CA ARG A 123 -7.89 -3.37 -1.96
C ARG A 123 -7.06 -4.54 -2.50
N THR A 124 -6.98 -5.63 -1.77
CA THR A 124 -6.18 -6.79 -2.15
C THR A 124 -7.02 -8.06 -2.04
N ASN A 125 -7.15 -8.80 -3.15
CA ASN A 125 -7.93 -10.03 -3.24
C ASN A 125 -7.04 -11.29 -3.17
N ASN A 126 -7.69 -12.42 -2.90
CA ASN A 126 -7.00 -13.71 -2.77
C ASN A 126 -6.36 -14.18 -4.08
N GLU A 127 -6.95 -13.87 -5.23
CA GLU A 127 -6.44 -14.24 -6.54
C GLU A 127 -5.04 -13.67 -6.75
N SER A 128 -4.82 -12.41 -6.33
CA SER A 128 -3.51 -11.76 -6.39
C SER A 128 -2.47 -12.47 -5.53
N ILE A 129 -2.87 -12.89 -4.32
CA ILE A 129 -1.97 -13.61 -3.41
C ILE A 129 -1.59 -14.97 -3.99
N GLN A 130 -2.53 -15.72 -4.54
CA GLN A 130 -2.26 -17.01 -5.17
C GLN A 130 -1.33 -16.86 -6.40
N TYR A 131 -1.56 -15.83 -7.20
CA TYR A 131 -0.69 -15.51 -8.33
C TYR A 131 0.74 -15.22 -7.88
N LEU A 132 0.92 -14.36 -6.89
CA LEU A 132 2.23 -14.03 -6.36
C LEU A 132 2.94 -15.25 -5.75
N LYS A 133 2.23 -16.12 -5.04
CA LYS A 133 2.78 -17.38 -4.51
C LYS A 133 3.32 -18.32 -5.61
N ASN A 134 2.68 -18.31 -6.78
CA ASN A 134 3.13 -19.11 -7.92
C ASN A 134 4.31 -18.47 -8.67
N LEU A 135 4.37 -17.13 -8.67
CA LEU A 135 5.39 -16.38 -9.42
C LEU A 135 6.66 -16.19 -8.61
N ILE A 136 6.55 -15.96 -7.31
CA ILE A 136 7.65 -15.60 -6.41
C ILE A 136 7.91 -16.78 -5.50
N THR A 137 9.00 -17.50 -5.74
CA THR A 137 9.34 -18.72 -5.02
C THR A 137 10.47 -18.53 -4.00
N GLU A 138 11.17 -17.41 -4.07
CA GLU A 138 12.29 -17.09 -3.19
C GLU A 138 11.86 -16.47 -1.85
N PHE A 139 10.58 -16.11 -1.70
CA PHE A 139 10.00 -15.58 -0.48
C PHE A 139 8.84 -16.44 0.02
N GLU A 140 8.69 -16.53 1.33
CA GLU A 140 7.47 -17.03 1.95
C GLU A 140 6.39 -15.93 1.92
N ILE A 141 5.29 -16.15 1.21
CA ILE A 141 4.17 -15.19 1.14
C ILE A 141 3.13 -15.54 2.20
N ILE A 142 2.94 -14.62 3.14
CA ILE A 142 2.05 -14.75 4.28
C ILE A 142 0.87 -13.78 4.12
N PRO A 143 -0.35 -14.26 3.81
CA PRO A 143 -1.53 -13.42 3.85
C PRO A 143 -1.88 -13.06 5.30
N VAL A 144 -2.29 -11.81 5.50
CA VAL A 144 -2.70 -11.26 6.80
C VAL A 144 -4.08 -10.64 6.65
N GLU A 145 -5.07 -11.20 7.35
CA GLU A 145 -6.43 -10.67 7.32
C GLU A 145 -6.52 -9.38 8.14
N ILE A 146 -6.94 -8.30 7.49
CA ILE A 146 -7.14 -7.00 8.13
C ILE A 146 -8.60 -6.57 8.10
N LYS A 147 -9.01 -5.77 9.07
CA LYS A 147 -10.39 -5.30 9.19
C LYS A 147 -10.78 -4.38 8.04
N LYS A 148 -11.98 -4.55 7.52
CA LYS A 148 -12.52 -3.72 6.45
C LYS A 148 -13.92 -3.22 6.76
N SER A 149 -14.16 -1.93 6.55
CA SER A 149 -15.47 -1.32 6.66
C SER A 149 -15.55 -0.04 5.84
N ASN A 150 -16.62 0.14 5.08
CA ASN A 150 -16.88 1.41 4.37
C ASN A 150 -17.42 2.51 5.29
N THR A 151 -17.91 2.17 6.48
CA THR A 151 -18.71 3.09 7.31
C THR A 151 -18.17 3.31 8.71
N ASN A 152 -17.50 2.33 9.29
CA ASN A 152 -16.94 2.40 10.63
C ASN A 152 -15.42 2.51 10.58
N ILE A 153 -14.88 3.70 10.89
CA ILE A 153 -13.44 3.97 10.86
C ILE A 153 -12.64 3.16 11.90
N TYR A 154 -13.29 2.69 12.98
CA TYR A 154 -12.64 1.88 14.02
C TYR A 154 -12.59 0.38 13.67
N GLU A 155 -13.34 -0.02 12.65
CA GLU A 155 -13.36 -1.39 12.12
C GLU A 155 -12.80 -1.43 10.69
N ASN A 156 -11.94 -0.46 10.34
CA ASN A 156 -11.33 -0.38 9.04
C ASN A 156 -9.83 -0.14 9.12
N THR A 157 -9.06 -1.01 8.49
CA THR A 157 -7.64 -0.84 8.21
C THR A 157 -7.48 -0.83 6.70
N LEU A 158 -7.20 0.36 6.13
CA LEU A 158 -7.19 0.50 4.67
C LEU A 158 -6.13 -0.40 4.02
N HIS A 159 -4.91 -0.39 4.54
CA HIS A 159 -3.79 -1.23 4.10
C HIS A 159 -3.04 -1.82 5.30
N LEU A 160 -2.23 -2.85 5.04
CA LEU A 160 -1.42 -3.49 6.08
C LEU A 160 -0.44 -2.52 6.73
N ASP A 161 0.14 -1.58 5.97
CA ASP A 161 1.07 -0.57 6.48
C ASP A 161 0.43 0.44 7.45
N CYS A 162 -0.92 0.49 7.52
CA CYS A 162 -1.63 1.24 8.55
C CYS A 162 -1.59 0.57 9.93
N CYS A 163 -1.30 -0.73 10.02
CA CYS A 163 -1.29 -1.47 11.29
C CYS A 163 -0.01 -2.29 11.53
N PHE A 164 0.85 -2.45 10.53
CA PHE A 164 2.12 -3.16 10.65
C PHE A 164 3.22 -2.48 9.85
N GLN A 165 4.38 -2.28 10.45
CA GLN A 165 5.58 -1.84 9.76
C GLN A 165 6.82 -2.42 10.41
N ALA A 166 7.59 -3.20 9.66
CA ALA A 166 8.92 -3.65 10.08
C ALA A 166 9.89 -2.45 10.11
N ILE A 167 10.60 -2.25 11.23
CA ILE A 167 11.56 -1.15 11.43
C ILE A 167 13.00 -1.62 11.56
N SER A 168 13.21 -2.89 11.82
CA SER A 168 14.53 -3.53 11.82
C SER A 168 14.37 -5.05 11.70
N LYS A 169 15.47 -5.76 11.60
CA LYS A 169 15.48 -7.23 11.47
C LYS A 169 14.56 -7.96 12.46
N ASN A 170 14.44 -7.45 13.69
CA ASN A 170 13.71 -8.13 14.77
C ASN A 170 12.69 -7.22 15.47
N ASN A 171 12.38 -6.07 14.90
CA ASN A 171 11.44 -5.12 15.52
C ASN A 171 10.45 -4.60 14.50
N ALA A 172 9.21 -4.44 14.92
CA ALA A 172 8.13 -3.87 14.14
C ALA A 172 7.27 -2.93 14.99
N ILE A 173 6.58 -2.03 14.33
CA ILE A 173 5.48 -1.26 14.91
C ILE A 173 4.20 -1.97 14.50
N ILE A 174 3.35 -2.29 15.48
CA ILE A 174 2.10 -3.02 15.27
C ILE A 174 0.96 -2.30 16.00
N CYS A 175 -0.16 -2.12 15.31
CA CYS A 175 -1.45 -1.76 15.88
C CYS A 175 -2.38 -2.99 15.84
N PRO A 176 -2.49 -3.76 16.93
CA PRO A 176 -3.23 -5.04 16.94
C PRO A 176 -4.70 -4.90 16.53
N ASP A 177 -5.32 -3.76 16.85
CA ASP A 177 -6.72 -3.51 16.52
C ASP A 177 -7.02 -3.43 15.02
N GLY A 178 -5.99 -3.30 14.17
CA GLY A 178 -6.14 -3.29 12.72
C GLY A 178 -6.33 -4.69 12.10
N PHE A 179 -5.95 -5.73 12.81
CA PHE A 179 -6.05 -7.12 12.35
C PHE A 179 -7.44 -7.67 12.57
N LYS A 180 -7.92 -8.49 11.63
CA LYS A 180 -9.21 -9.16 11.76
C LYS A 180 -9.15 -10.24 12.84
N ASN A 181 -8.05 -11.00 12.88
CA ASN A 181 -7.75 -12.00 13.88
C ASN A 181 -6.51 -11.61 14.66
N ILE A 182 -6.60 -11.57 15.98
CA ILE A 182 -5.45 -11.26 16.83
C ILE A 182 -4.32 -12.30 16.68
N ASP A 183 -4.66 -13.53 16.31
CA ASP A 183 -3.68 -14.60 16.09
C ASP A 183 -2.75 -14.30 14.89
N ASP A 184 -3.21 -13.49 13.93
CA ASP A 184 -2.38 -13.06 12.78
C ASP A 184 -1.21 -12.18 13.21
N VAL A 185 -1.31 -11.52 14.36
CA VAL A 185 -0.20 -10.78 14.98
C VAL A 185 0.97 -11.71 15.34
N ASN A 186 0.70 -12.99 15.61
CA ASN A 186 1.73 -13.98 15.91
C ASN A 186 2.47 -14.51 14.66
N LEU A 187 1.96 -14.21 13.45
CA LEU A 187 2.61 -14.56 12.19
C LEU A 187 3.75 -13.60 11.84
N ILE A 188 3.72 -12.42 12.43
CA ILE A 188 4.65 -11.31 12.23
C ILE A 188 5.76 -11.34 13.28
#